data_bf718e068d8bfbd2b14f5766565629d5
#
_entry.id   bf718e068d8bfbd2b14f5766565629d5
#
_cell.length_a   1.000
_cell.length_b   1.000
_cell.length_c   1.000
_cell.angle_alpha   90.00
_cell.angle_beta   90.00
_cell.angle_gamma   90.00
#
_symmetry.space_group_name_H-M   'P 1'
#
loop_
_entity.id
_entity.type
_entity.pdbx_description
1 polymer ?
#
loop_
_entity_poly.entity_id
_entity_poly.type
_entity_poly.pdbx_seq_one_letter_code
_entity_poly.pdbx_strand_id
1 'polypeptide(L)'
;MTMKLQFAHQDYQKKAVDAVVKVFDGQPLAKGDFALAVQQGSVAYAGDGSIGNALKLSDEQLLANVQAVQKDNGLEPSATLAESRSDNGKEVFCPLNFTIEMETGTGKTYSFIKTMYELNKVYGFKKFVVVVPSVAIREGTMKNLQITRSHFAADYANVPCVPILYDSTKLTDLRHFAQSDALSVLVINIDSFTKDNNKINQKGEKAFAPIEYIRAVNPIVIVDEPQNFETDVRRRALFDLNPLCTLRYSATHKNPYNLLYSLNPVQAYDLGLVKQIEVDGVLADEDHNQAFVELVGIEARPASVKVKVIIDVNGKTGPKRSELTLKLGDDLYAKSKQRDVYEDGYILNEIRADDGEIEFSGGRVIRIHQAHGGLADDVMRFQIERTVAAHFSKLKNVQPIGVKVLSLFFIDKVANYRAYDEDGNATLGKFGVWFEEAFNKYASMPKYRGLIAHSASEVHNGYFSGDKKGKGVKAKTVWVDTSGTVAKDDSTYQLIMKDKERLLSADVPLQFIFSHSALREGWDNPNVFQIC
;
A
#
# COMPACT_ATOMS: atom_id res chain seq x y z
N MET A 1 13.54 28.59 -3.84
CA MET A 1 14.57 27.75 -4.47
C MET A 1 13.97 26.38 -4.68
N THR A 2 13.94 25.88 -5.91
CA THR A 2 13.49 24.51 -6.20
C THR A 2 14.56 23.54 -5.66
N MET A 3 14.19 22.71 -4.70
CA MET A 3 15.09 21.70 -4.14
C MET A 3 15.48 20.72 -5.26
N LYS A 4 16.77 20.63 -5.59
CA LYS A 4 17.28 19.71 -6.60
C LYS A 4 17.75 18.45 -5.88
N LEU A 5 17.05 17.33 -6.11
CA LEU A 5 17.44 16.04 -5.58
C LEU A 5 18.77 15.62 -6.20
N GLN A 6 19.71 15.20 -5.36
CA GLN A 6 20.97 14.59 -5.78
C GLN A 6 20.89 13.09 -5.53
N PHE A 7 21.12 12.30 -6.59
CA PHE A 7 21.15 10.85 -6.49
C PHE A 7 22.60 10.40 -6.38
N ALA A 8 22.89 9.61 -5.34
CA ALA A 8 24.17 8.94 -5.17
C ALA A 8 24.05 7.47 -5.57
N HIS A 9 25.08 6.93 -6.21
CA HIS A 9 25.14 5.50 -6.49
C HIS A 9 25.37 4.73 -5.19
N GLN A 10 24.50 3.74 -4.93
CA GLN A 10 24.55 2.90 -3.75
C GLN A 10 24.89 1.46 -4.15
N ASP A 11 25.88 0.85 -3.49
CA ASP A 11 26.35 -0.49 -3.83
C ASP A 11 25.28 -1.56 -3.68
N TYR A 12 24.44 -1.46 -2.66
CA TYR A 12 23.34 -2.41 -2.43
C TYR A 12 22.28 -2.34 -3.55
N GLN A 13 21.98 -1.12 -4.06
CA GLN A 13 21.07 -0.95 -5.19
C GLN A 13 21.71 -1.50 -6.48
N LYS A 14 23.00 -1.25 -6.66
CA LYS A 14 23.74 -1.81 -7.80
C LYS A 14 23.70 -3.34 -7.78
N LYS A 15 23.94 -3.98 -6.62
CA LYS A 15 23.86 -5.44 -6.47
C LYS A 15 22.46 -5.97 -6.82
N ALA A 16 21.39 -5.30 -6.36
CA ALA A 16 20.02 -5.67 -6.69
C ALA A 16 19.75 -5.60 -8.21
N VAL A 17 20.22 -4.55 -8.88
CA VAL A 17 20.10 -4.38 -10.33
C VAL A 17 20.93 -5.42 -11.09
N ASP A 18 22.20 -5.59 -10.71
CA ASP A 18 23.11 -6.56 -11.34
C ASP A 18 22.57 -8.01 -11.20
N ALA A 19 21.92 -8.34 -10.07
CA ALA A 19 21.29 -9.63 -9.86
C ALA A 19 20.21 -9.93 -10.93
N VAL A 20 19.40 -8.94 -11.28
CA VAL A 20 18.37 -9.11 -12.33
C VAL A 20 19.02 -9.16 -13.72
N VAL A 21 19.98 -8.28 -14.01
CA VAL A 21 20.65 -8.23 -15.32
C VAL A 21 21.34 -9.55 -15.63
N LYS A 22 22.07 -10.13 -14.68
CA LYS A 22 22.79 -11.40 -14.83
C LYS A 22 21.89 -12.61 -15.10
N VAL A 23 20.60 -12.57 -14.76
CA VAL A 23 19.65 -13.64 -15.13
C VAL A 23 19.62 -13.85 -16.64
N PHE A 24 19.83 -12.78 -17.41
CA PHE A 24 19.78 -12.81 -18.86
C PHE A 24 21.17 -12.92 -19.52
N ASP A 25 22.21 -13.33 -18.78
CA ASP A 25 23.54 -13.53 -19.36
C ASP A 25 23.49 -14.54 -20.51
N GLY A 26 24.12 -14.18 -21.66
CA GLY A 26 24.01 -14.94 -22.90
C GLY A 26 22.89 -14.50 -23.83
N GLN A 27 21.95 -13.63 -23.36
CA GLN A 27 20.94 -13.02 -24.22
C GLN A 27 21.61 -12.05 -25.20
N PRO A 28 21.45 -12.23 -26.53
CA PRO A 28 22.03 -11.32 -27.50
C PRO A 28 21.38 -9.95 -27.44
N LEU A 29 22.17 -8.89 -27.66
CA LEU A 29 21.66 -7.54 -27.80
C LEU A 29 20.73 -7.45 -29.01
N ALA A 30 19.47 -7.08 -28.78
CA ALA A 30 18.52 -6.81 -29.85
C ALA A 30 18.94 -5.50 -30.57
N LYS A 31 19.66 -5.64 -31.70
CA LYS A 31 19.98 -4.52 -32.59
C LYS A 31 18.79 -4.35 -33.51
N GLY A 32 17.96 -3.31 -33.28
CA GLY A 32 17.06 -2.67 -34.25
C GLY A 32 16.28 -3.50 -35.29
N ASP A 33 16.50 -4.79 -35.36
CA ASP A 33 15.78 -5.69 -36.25
C ASP A 33 14.35 -5.86 -35.71
N PHE A 34 13.38 -5.59 -36.58
CA PHE A 34 11.96 -5.87 -36.36
C PHE A 34 11.79 -7.32 -35.90
N ALA A 35 11.90 -7.60 -34.64
CA ALA A 35 11.56 -8.90 -34.08
C ALA A 35 10.04 -9.02 -34.11
N LEU A 36 9.50 -9.47 -35.22
CA LEU A 36 8.18 -10.03 -35.31
C LEU A 36 8.15 -11.24 -34.36
N ALA A 37 7.67 -11.05 -33.14
CA ALA A 37 7.43 -12.14 -32.22
C ALA A 37 6.19 -12.92 -32.70
N VAL A 38 6.40 -13.82 -33.63
CA VAL A 38 5.43 -14.83 -34.01
C VAL A 38 5.58 -15.96 -33.02
N GLN A 39 4.89 -15.90 -31.88
CA GLN A 39 4.58 -17.09 -31.09
C GLN A 39 3.33 -17.76 -31.66
N GLN A 40 3.44 -19.05 -31.91
CA GLN A 40 2.32 -19.90 -32.35
C GLN A 40 1.16 -19.78 -31.35
N GLY A 41 0.06 -19.19 -31.79
CA GLY A 41 -1.19 -19.13 -31.05
C GLY A 41 -1.84 -17.76 -30.88
N SER A 42 -1.14 -16.65 -31.04
CA SER A 42 -1.73 -15.31 -31.09
C SER A 42 -1.60 -14.74 -32.50
N VAL A 43 -2.36 -15.31 -33.39
CA VAL A 43 -2.48 -14.79 -34.76
C VAL A 43 -3.38 -13.59 -34.69
N ALA A 44 -2.89 -12.46 -35.13
CA ALA A 44 -3.61 -11.58 -36.02
C ALA A 44 -3.09 -10.15 -36.10
N TYR A 45 -2.26 -9.65 -35.19
CA TYR A 45 -1.95 -8.21 -35.17
C TYR A 45 -0.46 -7.84 -35.12
N ALA A 46 0.44 -8.80 -35.28
CA ALA A 46 1.87 -8.52 -35.56
C ALA A 46 2.09 -7.69 -36.84
N GLY A 47 1.08 -7.56 -37.70
CA GLY A 47 1.07 -6.65 -38.86
C GLY A 47 0.90 -5.16 -38.53
N ASP A 48 0.68 -4.77 -37.26
CA ASP A 48 0.42 -3.40 -36.85
C ASP A 48 1.69 -2.61 -36.44
N GLY A 49 2.89 -3.13 -36.70
CA GLY A 49 4.15 -2.43 -36.40
C GLY A 49 4.50 -2.40 -34.88
N SER A 50 3.99 -3.32 -34.10
CA SER A 50 4.35 -3.45 -32.67
C SER A 50 5.79 -3.93 -32.51
N ILE A 51 6.55 -3.28 -31.60
CA ILE A 51 7.94 -3.61 -31.27
C ILE A 51 7.95 -4.22 -29.87
N GLY A 52 8.28 -5.50 -29.77
CA GLY A 52 8.25 -6.25 -28.52
C GLY A 52 9.62 -6.68 -28.00
N ASN A 53 9.65 -7.22 -26.79
CA ASN A 53 10.81 -7.92 -26.25
C ASN A 53 10.81 -9.38 -26.73
N ALA A 54 12.02 -9.95 -26.89
CA ALA A 54 12.19 -11.35 -27.26
C ALA A 54 13.28 -11.99 -26.40
N LEU A 55 12.96 -13.12 -25.78
CA LEU A 55 13.91 -13.94 -25.04
C LEU A 55 14.42 -15.07 -25.95
N LYS A 56 15.74 -15.24 -26.00
CA LYS A 56 16.41 -16.27 -26.82
C LYS A 56 17.14 -17.32 -25.99
N LEU A 57 17.17 -17.16 -24.67
CA LEU A 57 17.73 -18.15 -23.75
C LEU A 57 16.78 -19.31 -23.57
N SER A 58 17.34 -20.52 -23.41
CA SER A 58 16.55 -21.69 -22.98
C SER A 58 16.28 -21.63 -21.46
N ASP A 59 15.29 -22.43 -21.01
CA ASP A 59 14.97 -22.52 -19.58
C ASP A 59 16.16 -23.07 -18.77
N GLU A 60 16.96 -23.97 -19.35
CA GLU A 60 18.17 -24.49 -18.69
C GLU A 60 19.23 -23.39 -18.51
N GLN A 61 19.43 -22.54 -19.51
CA GLN A 61 20.36 -21.43 -19.43
C GLN A 61 19.88 -20.40 -18.39
N LEU A 62 18.59 -20.08 -18.40
CA LEU A 62 17.99 -19.18 -17.40
C LEU A 62 18.14 -19.72 -15.98
N LEU A 63 17.85 -21.02 -15.77
CA LEU A 63 18.01 -21.65 -14.47
C LEU A 63 19.48 -21.62 -14.01
N ALA A 64 20.42 -21.92 -14.89
CA ALA A 64 21.84 -21.85 -14.56
C ALA A 64 22.27 -20.44 -14.16
N ASN A 65 21.80 -19.42 -14.87
CA ASN A 65 22.05 -18.02 -14.53
C ASN A 65 21.42 -17.64 -13.18
N VAL A 66 20.17 -18.04 -12.91
CA VAL A 66 19.49 -17.82 -11.63
C VAL A 66 20.29 -18.43 -10.48
N GLN A 67 20.72 -19.70 -10.63
CA GLN A 67 21.52 -20.39 -9.61
C GLN A 67 22.87 -19.71 -9.37
N ALA A 68 23.52 -19.22 -10.43
CA ALA A 68 24.78 -18.46 -10.28
C ALA A 68 24.56 -17.16 -9.51
N VAL A 69 23.51 -16.39 -9.84
CA VAL A 69 23.14 -15.16 -9.15
C VAL A 69 22.80 -15.41 -7.68
N GLN A 70 22.03 -16.46 -7.39
CA GLN A 70 21.67 -16.84 -6.04
C GLN A 70 22.92 -17.19 -5.21
N LYS A 71 23.82 -17.98 -5.77
CA LYS A 71 25.09 -18.33 -5.12
C LYS A 71 25.95 -17.09 -4.85
N ASP A 72 26.07 -16.17 -5.81
CA ASP A 72 26.83 -14.92 -5.67
C ASP A 72 26.26 -14.04 -4.53
N ASN A 73 24.94 -14.11 -4.30
CA ASN A 73 24.24 -13.35 -3.25
C ASN A 73 24.06 -14.16 -1.93
N GLY A 74 24.66 -15.34 -1.80
CA GLY A 74 24.55 -16.17 -0.60
C GLY A 74 23.16 -16.74 -0.35
N LEU A 75 22.38 -16.92 -1.42
CA LEU A 75 21.03 -17.49 -1.37
C LEU A 75 21.06 -18.96 -1.77
N GLU A 76 20.05 -19.72 -1.30
CA GLU A 76 19.85 -21.12 -1.71
C GLU A 76 19.49 -21.20 -3.20
N PRO A 77 20.22 -22.01 -3.99
CA PRO A 77 19.94 -22.17 -5.41
C PRO A 77 18.57 -22.83 -5.66
N SER A 78 17.79 -22.25 -6.54
CA SER A 78 16.52 -22.81 -6.97
C SER A 78 16.73 -24.11 -7.74
N ALA A 79 15.93 -25.14 -7.41
CA ALA A 79 15.99 -26.43 -8.12
C ALA A 79 15.37 -26.33 -9.53
N THR A 80 14.39 -25.45 -9.70
CA THR A 80 13.67 -25.22 -10.97
C THR A 80 13.34 -23.75 -11.10
N LEU A 81 13.01 -23.29 -12.33
CA LEU A 81 12.38 -21.99 -12.53
C LEU A 81 10.99 -22.03 -11.87
N ALA A 82 10.76 -21.12 -10.93
CA ALA A 82 9.54 -21.11 -10.14
C ALA A 82 8.39 -20.46 -10.93
N GLU A 83 7.30 -21.18 -11.04
CA GLU A 83 6.08 -20.77 -11.73
C GLU A 83 5.04 -20.23 -10.74
N SER A 84 4.33 -19.18 -11.12
CA SER A 84 3.11 -18.79 -10.42
C SER A 84 1.97 -19.71 -10.83
N ARG A 85 1.31 -20.35 -9.87
CA ARG A 85 0.23 -21.31 -10.09
C ARG A 85 -1.05 -20.87 -9.39
N SER A 86 -2.19 -21.41 -9.88
CA SER A 86 -3.48 -21.27 -9.18
C SER A 86 -3.45 -21.92 -7.79
N ASP A 87 -4.36 -21.50 -6.89
CA ASP A 87 -4.44 -22.03 -5.52
C ASP A 87 -4.68 -23.55 -5.48
N ASN A 88 -5.35 -24.10 -6.51
CA ASN A 88 -5.53 -25.54 -6.67
C ASN A 88 -4.35 -26.25 -7.39
N GLY A 89 -3.30 -25.52 -7.76
CA GLY A 89 -2.09 -26.02 -8.42
C GLY A 89 -2.24 -26.48 -9.87
N LYS A 90 -3.45 -26.40 -10.46
CA LYS A 90 -3.73 -26.98 -11.78
C LYS A 90 -3.32 -26.09 -12.96
N GLU A 91 -3.38 -24.77 -12.78
CA GLU A 91 -3.06 -23.83 -13.84
C GLU A 91 -1.74 -23.12 -13.55
N VAL A 92 -0.89 -23.00 -14.56
CA VAL A 92 0.32 -22.16 -14.52
C VAL A 92 -0.06 -20.80 -15.05
N PHE A 93 0.14 -19.75 -14.23
CA PHE A 93 -0.17 -18.40 -14.63
C PHE A 93 1.06 -17.70 -15.24
N CYS A 94 2.20 -17.71 -14.57
CA CYS A 94 3.38 -17.04 -15.10
C CYS A 94 4.60 -17.97 -14.97
N PRO A 95 5.24 -18.37 -16.08
CA PRO A 95 6.33 -19.34 -16.04
C PRO A 95 7.65 -18.75 -15.51
N LEU A 96 7.88 -17.45 -15.67
CA LEU A 96 9.14 -16.81 -15.28
C LEU A 96 8.88 -15.68 -14.28
N ASN A 97 9.19 -15.96 -13.01
CA ASN A 97 9.10 -15.00 -11.94
C ASN A 97 10.43 -14.88 -11.20
N PHE A 98 10.85 -13.65 -10.94
CA PHE A 98 12.08 -13.33 -10.22
C PHE A 98 11.76 -12.35 -9.09
N THR A 99 12.24 -12.67 -7.89
CA THR A 99 11.98 -11.89 -6.69
C THR A 99 13.22 -11.09 -6.27
N ILE A 100 13.01 -9.83 -5.97
CA ILE A 100 13.99 -8.91 -5.42
C ILE A 100 13.44 -8.36 -4.11
N GLU A 101 14.04 -8.77 -3.00
CA GLU A 101 13.68 -8.30 -1.67
C GLU A 101 14.53 -7.09 -1.30
N MET A 102 13.87 -5.99 -1.01
CA MET A 102 14.52 -4.76 -0.56
C MET A 102 13.65 -4.09 0.49
N GLU A 103 14.26 -3.77 1.63
CA GLU A 103 13.54 -3.11 2.73
C GLU A 103 12.90 -1.80 2.32
N THR A 104 11.81 -1.45 3.01
CA THR A 104 11.09 -0.19 2.76
C THR A 104 12.01 1.02 3.02
N GLY A 105 11.98 2.01 2.12
CA GLY A 105 12.84 3.19 2.21
C GLY A 105 14.24 3.02 1.63
N THR A 106 14.64 1.83 1.15
CA THR A 106 15.96 1.59 0.54
C THR A 106 16.02 1.92 -0.95
N GLY A 107 14.95 2.44 -1.54
CA GLY A 107 14.91 2.88 -2.93
C GLY A 107 14.52 1.78 -3.93
N LYS A 108 13.58 0.89 -3.60
CA LYS A 108 13.01 -0.11 -4.51
C LYS A 108 12.66 0.47 -5.88
N THR A 109 11.92 1.58 -5.89
CA THR A 109 11.48 2.25 -7.12
C THR A 109 12.66 2.73 -7.98
N TYR A 110 13.67 3.33 -7.35
CA TYR A 110 14.91 3.70 -8.06
C TYR A 110 15.61 2.47 -8.66
N SER A 111 15.69 1.38 -7.90
CA SER A 111 16.35 0.14 -8.33
C SER A 111 15.64 -0.49 -9.52
N PHE A 112 14.29 -0.60 -9.53
CA PHE A 112 13.63 -1.17 -10.69
C PHE A 112 13.66 -0.23 -11.92
N ILE A 113 13.62 1.09 -11.74
CA ILE A 113 13.83 2.02 -12.86
C ILE A 113 15.24 1.83 -13.45
N LYS A 114 16.27 1.77 -12.61
CA LYS A 114 17.64 1.50 -13.05
C LYS A 114 17.76 0.16 -13.77
N THR A 115 17.08 -0.88 -13.26
CA THR A 115 17.01 -2.20 -13.92
C THR A 115 16.48 -2.12 -15.35
N MET A 116 15.43 -1.32 -15.59
CA MET A 116 14.91 -1.12 -16.95
C MET A 116 15.97 -0.55 -17.89
N TYR A 117 16.73 0.45 -17.45
CA TYR A 117 17.79 1.07 -18.24
C TYR A 117 18.96 0.11 -18.48
N GLU A 118 19.37 -0.68 -17.47
CA GLU A 118 20.44 -1.66 -17.63
C GLU A 118 20.02 -2.80 -18.57
N LEU A 119 18.79 -3.33 -18.44
CA LEU A 119 18.25 -4.34 -19.34
C LEU A 119 18.13 -3.82 -20.79
N ASN A 120 17.77 -2.55 -20.95
CA ASN A 120 17.77 -1.91 -22.27
C ASN A 120 19.18 -1.78 -22.84
N LYS A 121 20.14 -1.30 -22.05
CA LYS A 121 21.54 -1.09 -22.47
C LYS A 121 22.23 -2.39 -22.83
N VAL A 122 22.05 -3.45 -22.05
CA VAL A 122 22.78 -4.71 -22.22
C VAL A 122 22.11 -5.62 -23.26
N TYR A 123 20.78 -5.72 -23.24
CA TYR A 123 20.03 -6.69 -24.04
C TYR A 123 19.05 -6.07 -25.03
N GLY A 124 18.84 -4.76 -24.98
CA GLY A 124 17.95 -4.06 -25.89
C GLY A 124 16.45 -4.24 -25.53
N PHE A 125 16.09 -4.69 -24.34
CA PHE A 125 14.70 -4.75 -23.93
C PHE A 125 14.10 -3.34 -23.81
N LYS A 126 12.90 -3.13 -24.39
CA LYS A 126 12.30 -1.79 -24.55
C LYS A 126 10.93 -1.63 -23.90
N LYS A 127 10.23 -2.72 -23.62
CA LYS A 127 8.83 -2.70 -23.16
C LYS A 127 8.71 -3.18 -21.74
N PHE A 128 8.30 -2.27 -20.86
CA PHE A 128 8.11 -2.53 -19.43
C PHE A 128 6.72 -2.12 -19.00
N VAL A 129 6.08 -2.93 -18.15
CA VAL A 129 4.79 -2.62 -17.53
C VAL A 129 4.96 -2.67 -16.01
N VAL A 130 4.77 -1.55 -15.35
CA VAL A 130 4.77 -1.48 -13.88
C VAL A 130 3.35 -1.62 -13.39
N VAL A 131 3.06 -2.72 -12.71
CA VAL A 131 1.75 -3.00 -12.12
C VAL A 131 1.78 -2.67 -10.64
N VAL A 132 0.85 -1.84 -10.22
CA VAL A 132 0.77 -1.34 -8.83
C VAL A 132 -0.58 -1.64 -8.20
N PRO A 133 -0.64 -1.84 -6.86
CA PRO A 133 -1.90 -2.20 -6.18
C PRO A 133 -2.81 -0.99 -5.93
N SER A 134 -2.27 0.22 -5.85
CA SER A 134 -3.06 1.40 -5.46
C SER A 134 -2.76 2.62 -6.32
N VAL A 135 -3.69 3.59 -6.30
CA VAL A 135 -3.51 4.89 -6.97
C VAL A 135 -2.35 5.67 -6.37
N ALA A 136 -2.13 5.54 -5.06
CA ALA A 136 -1.04 6.21 -4.36
C ALA A 136 0.34 5.77 -4.87
N ILE A 137 0.55 4.46 -4.97
CA ILE A 137 1.79 3.89 -5.49
C ILE A 137 1.96 4.26 -6.97
N ARG A 138 0.87 4.27 -7.73
CA ARG A 138 0.88 4.68 -9.15
C ARG A 138 1.39 6.11 -9.35
N GLU A 139 0.84 7.07 -8.61
CA GLU A 139 1.28 8.47 -8.66
C GLU A 139 2.74 8.62 -8.18
N GLY A 140 3.10 7.89 -7.11
CA GLY A 140 4.48 7.84 -6.61
C GLY A 140 5.46 7.31 -7.65
N THR A 141 5.13 6.21 -8.34
CA THR A 141 5.95 5.63 -9.42
C THR A 141 6.13 6.61 -10.58
N MET A 142 5.04 7.24 -11.04
CA MET A 142 5.12 8.25 -12.09
C MET A 142 5.98 9.45 -11.69
N LYS A 143 5.84 9.92 -10.45
CA LYS A 143 6.68 11.00 -9.93
C LYS A 143 8.16 10.59 -9.90
N ASN A 144 8.48 9.38 -9.44
CA ASN A 144 9.84 8.87 -9.44
C ASN A 144 10.43 8.78 -10.85
N LEU A 145 9.68 8.29 -11.85
CA LEU A 145 10.10 8.29 -13.26
C LEU A 145 10.41 9.71 -13.77
N GLN A 146 9.65 10.71 -13.34
CA GLN A 146 9.87 12.11 -13.73
C GLN A 146 11.11 12.72 -13.06
N ILE A 147 11.24 12.59 -11.74
CA ILE A 147 12.35 13.21 -11.00
C ILE A 147 13.71 12.57 -11.28
N THR A 148 13.73 11.25 -11.56
CA THR A 148 14.97 10.53 -11.91
C THR A 148 15.36 10.65 -13.38
N ARG A 149 14.51 11.21 -14.22
CA ARG A 149 14.72 11.28 -15.67
C ARG A 149 16.05 11.92 -16.07
N SER A 150 16.39 13.08 -15.51
CA SER A 150 17.63 13.78 -15.82
C SER A 150 18.87 13.04 -15.31
N HIS A 151 18.75 12.36 -14.18
CA HIS A 151 19.81 11.53 -13.61
C HIS A 151 20.11 10.34 -14.52
N PHE A 152 19.11 9.54 -14.88
CA PHE A 152 19.30 8.41 -15.77
C PHE A 152 19.67 8.82 -17.21
N ALA A 153 19.19 9.97 -17.70
CA ALA A 153 19.64 10.47 -18.99
C ALA A 153 21.17 10.70 -19.01
N ALA A 154 21.74 11.25 -17.94
CA ALA A 154 23.18 11.43 -17.82
C ALA A 154 23.93 10.10 -17.74
N ASP A 155 23.41 9.11 -17.01
CA ASP A 155 24.07 7.79 -16.83
C ASP A 155 23.97 6.88 -18.07
N TYR A 156 22.95 7.07 -18.92
CA TYR A 156 22.63 6.17 -20.05
C TYR A 156 22.63 6.87 -21.41
N ALA A 157 23.59 7.75 -21.63
CA ALA A 157 23.83 8.42 -22.93
C ALA A 157 22.57 9.06 -23.54
N ASN A 158 21.71 9.64 -22.71
CA ASN A 158 20.44 10.26 -23.08
C ASN A 158 19.43 9.31 -23.78
N VAL A 159 19.47 8.02 -23.48
CA VAL A 159 18.45 7.08 -23.98
C VAL A 159 17.05 7.60 -23.58
N PRO A 160 16.15 7.83 -24.56
CA PRO A 160 14.83 8.33 -24.27
C PRO A 160 13.99 7.27 -23.57
N CYS A 161 13.50 7.58 -22.38
CA CYS A 161 12.50 6.78 -21.68
C CYS A 161 11.15 7.50 -21.75
N VAL A 162 10.12 6.78 -22.20
CA VAL A 162 8.77 7.28 -22.39
C VAL A 162 7.85 6.66 -21.34
N PRO A 163 7.61 7.33 -20.20
CA PRO A 163 6.63 6.88 -19.23
C PRO A 163 5.21 7.18 -19.70
N ILE A 164 4.33 6.20 -19.62
CA ILE A 164 2.92 6.27 -20.00
C ILE A 164 2.10 5.87 -18.79
N LEU A 165 1.19 6.75 -18.36
CA LEU A 165 0.22 6.44 -17.33
C LEU A 165 -1.04 5.89 -17.99
N TYR A 166 -1.46 4.68 -17.62
CA TYR A 166 -2.71 4.14 -18.12
C TYR A 166 -3.91 5.01 -17.72
N ASP A 167 -4.67 5.41 -18.73
CA ASP A 167 -5.92 6.15 -18.61
C ASP A 167 -6.98 5.50 -19.51
N SER A 168 -8.08 5.04 -18.93
CA SER A 168 -9.18 4.40 -19.64
C SER A 168 -9.90 5.31 -20.63
N THR A 169 -9.63 6.62 -20.62
CA THR A 169 -10.14 7.61 -21.57
C THR A 169 -9.19 7.83 -22.75
N LYS A 170 -7.91 7.38 -22.65
CA LYS A 170 -6.86 7.59 -23.64
C LYS A 170 -6.25 6.27 -24.12
N LEU A 171 -7.10 5.37 -24.59
CA LEU A 171 -6.68 4.04 -25.04
C LEU A 171 -5.71 4.05 -26.23
N THR A 172 -5.61 5.17 -26.96
CA THR A 172 -4.63 5.38 -28.04
C THR A 172 -3.19 5.33 -27.54
N ASP A 173 -2.95 5.67 -26.27
CA ASP A 173 -1.62 5.65 -25.67
C ASP A 173 -1.04 4.23 -25.60
N LEU A 174 -1.89 3.20 -25.49
CA LEU A 174 -1.47 1.79 -25.55
C LEU A 174 -0.94 1.40 -26.94
N ARG A 175 -1.50 1.97 -27.99
CA ARG A 175 -0.95 1.79 -29.35
C ARG A 175 0.41 2.45 -29.48
N HIS A 176 0.58 3.67 -28.99
CA HIS A 176 1.88 4.35 -28.96
C HIS A 176 2.90 3.56 -28.12
N PHE A 177 2.49 3.01 -26.97
CA PHE A 177 3.34 2.11 -26.19
C PHE A 177 3.84 0.92 -27.01
N ALA A 178 2.95 0.27 -27.76
CA ALA A 178 3.31 -0.90 -28.56
C ALA A 178 4.23 -0.56 -29.74
N GLN A 179 3.98 0.55 -30.44
CA GLN A 179 4.66 0.90 -31.69
C GLN A 179 5.97 1.69 -31.49
N SER A 180 6.19 2.29 -30.32
CA SER A 180 7.41 3.08 -30.04
C SER A 180 8.65 2.21 -30.04
N ASP A 181 9.72 2.65 -30.68
CA ASP A 181 11.06 2.01 -30.62
C ASP A 181 11.88 2.49 -29.39
N ALA A 182 11.40 3.45 -28.64
CA ALA A 182 12.05 3.93 -27.42
C ALA A 182 11.81 2.98 -26.24
N LEU A 183 12.66 3.07 -25.22
CA LEU A 183 12.40 2.49 -23.91
C LEU A 183 11.07 3.05 -23.37
N SER A 184 10.05 2.21 -23.29
CA SER A 184 8.69 2.61 -22.93
C SER A 184 8.25 1.91 -21.65
N VAL A 185 7.68 2.68 -20.73
CA VAL A 185 7.23 2.20 -19.41
C VAL A 185 5.76 2.54 -19.23
N LEU A 186 4.90 1.52 -19.22
CA LEU A 186 3.49 1.68 -18.91
C LEU A 186 3.25 1.46 -17.41
N VAL A 187 2.68 2.44 -16.73
CA VAL A 187 2.28 2.31 -15.31
C VAL A 187 0.77 2.12 -15.23
N ILE A 188 0.34 1.00 -14.65
CA ILE A 188 -1.07 0.60 -14.60
C ILE A 188 -1.45 0.03 -13.23
N ASN A 189 -2.66 0.35 -12.75
CA ASN A 189 -3.21 -0.28 -11.56
C ASN A 189 -3.80 -1.66 -11.92
N ILE A 190 -3.62 -2.65 -11.04
CA ILE A 190 -4.13 -4.02 -11.23
C ILE A 190 -5.64 -4.05 -11.50
N ASP A 191 -6.42 -3.26 -10.77
CA ASP A 191 -7.87 -3.23 -10.89
C ASP A 191 -8.37 -2.67 -12.24
N SER A 192 -7.46 -2.09 -13.04
CA SER A 192 -7.79 -1.56 -14.36
C SER A 192 -7.98 -2.64 -15.43
N PHE A 193 -7.55 -3.89 -15.19
CA PHE A 193 -7.62 -4.97 -16.18
C PHE A 193 -8.01 -6.35 -15.63
N THR A 194 -8.34 -6.46 -14.32
CA THR A 194 -8.75 -7.72 -13.69
C THR A 194 -10.15 -8.20 -14.05
N LYS A 195 -11.02 -7.31 -14.53
CA LYS A 195 -12.43 -7.62 -14.81
C LYS A 195 -12.72 -7.51 -16.30
N ASP A 196 -13.56 -8.39 -16.82
CA ASP A 196 -13.96 -8.36 -18.25
C ASP A 196 -14.64 -7.06 -18.66
N ASN A 197 -15.34 -6.39 -17.72
CA ASN A 197 -15.98 -5.12 -17.98
C ASN A 197 -15.04 -3.90 -17.91
N ASN A 198 -13.75 -4.09 -17.60
CA ASN A 198 -12.77 -3.02 -17.72
C ASN A 198 -12.62 -2.61 -19.20
N LYS A 199 -12.58 -1.31 -19.49
CA LYS A 199 -12.50 -0.77 -20.86
C LYS A 199 -11.31 -1.33 -21.66
N ILE A 200 -10.20 -1.65 -21.01
CA ILE A 200 -9.02 -2.22 -21.64
C ILE A 200 -9.28 -3.63 -22.21
N ASN A 201 -10.22 -4.39 -21.61
CA ASN A 201 -10.58 -5.75 -22.00
C ASN A 201 -11.75 -5.78 -23.01
N GLN A 202 -12.42 -4.65 -23.23
CA GLN A 202 -13.59 -4.59 -24.10
C GLN A 202 -13.19 -4.36 -25.57
N LYS A 203 -13.73 -5.16 -26.46
CA LYS A 203 -13.66 -4.92 -27.91
C LYS A 203 -14.58 -3.74 -28.24
N GLY A 204 -14.00 -2.61 -28.64
CA GLY A 204 -14.75 -1.47 -29.15
C GLY A 204 -15.18 -1.67 -30.61
N GLU A 205 -15.31 -0.58 -31.35
CA GLU A 205 -15.53 -0.62 -32.82
C GLU A 205 -14.40 -1.32 -33.58
N LYS A 206 -13.23 -1.47 -32.95
CA LYS A 206 -12.07 -2.22 -33.46
C LYS A 206 -12.24 -3.71 -33.16
N ALA A 207 -11.73 -4.56 -34.05
CA ALA A 207 -11.86 -6.03 -33.95
C ALA A 207 -11.18 -6.65 -32.72
N PHE A 208 -10.38 -5.90 -31.93
CA PHE A 208 -9.59 -6.38 -30.80
C PHE A 208 -9.68 -5.44 -29.59
N ALA A 209 -9.40 -6.00 -28.39
CA ALA A 209 -9.39 -5.25 -27.15
C ALA A 209 -8.07 -4.46 -26.98
N PRO A 210 -8.09 -3.28 -26.34
CA PRO A 210 -6.86 -2.47 -26.13
C PRO A 210 -5.72 -3.20 -25.41
N ILE A 211 -6.03 -4.18 -24.55
CA ILE A 211 -5.01 -5.01 -23.87
C ILE A 211 -4.12 -5.78 -24.84
N GLU A 212 -4.61 -6.07 -26.06
CA GLU A 212 -3.84 -6.80 -27.06
C GLU A 212 -2.56 -6.03 -27.50
N TYR A 213 -2.55 -4.70 -27.40
CA TYR A 213 -1.33 -3.92 -27.63
C TYR A 213 -0.25 -4.22 -26.59
N ILE A 214 -0.63 -4.50 -25.35
CA ILE A 214 0.31 -4.88 -24.29
C ILE A 214 0.80 -6.30 -24.53
N ARG A 215 -0.12 -7.23 -24.83
CA ARG A 215 0.19 -8.64 -25.09
C ARG A 215 1.16 -8.82 -26.28
N ALA A 216 0.99 -8.02 -27.31
CA ALA A 216 1.76 -8.12 -28.54
C ALA A 216 3.25 -7.79 -28.37
N VAL A 217 3.63 -7.08 -27.30
CA VAL A 217 5.01 -6.63 -27.09
C VAL A 217 5.79 -7.46 -26.08
N ASN A 218 5.21 -8.53 -25.54
CA ASN A 218 5.85 -9.38 -24.52
C ASN A 218 6.59 -8.56 -23.46
N PRO A 219 5.88 -7.73 -22.65
CA PRO A 219 6.53 -6.80 -21.75
C PRO A 219 7.26 -7.52 -20.62
N ILE A 220 8.34 -6.94 -20.11
CA ILE A 220 8.82 -7.29 -18.77
C ILE A 220 7.89 -6.61 -17.77
N VAL A 221 7.17 -7.42 -16.99
CA VAL A 221 6.22 -6.91 -16.00
C VAL A 221 6.95 -6.72 -14.68
N ILE A 222 6.90 -5.52 -14.13
CA ILE A 222 7.41 -5.19 -12.79
C ILE A 222 6.22 -5.07 -11.86
N VAL A 223 6.24 -5.85 -10.79
CA VAL A 223 5.19 -5.84 -9.77
C VAL A 223 5.76 -5.22 -8.50
N ASP A 224 5.24 -4.07 -8.15
CA ASP A 224 5.56 -3.39 -6.89
C ASP A 224 4.56 -3.83 -5.79
N GLU A 225 5.08 -4.25 -4.64
CA GLU A 225 4.32 -4.83 -3.53
C GLU A 225 3.48 -6.08 -3.92
N PRO A 226 4.15 -7.15 -4.42
CA PRO A 226 3.52 -8.35 -4.99
C PRO A 226 2.63 -9.14 -4.03
N GLN A 227 2.73 -8.98 -2.72
CA GLN A 227 1.84 -9.62 -1.74
C GLN A 227 0.36 -9.24 -1.96
N ASN A 228 0.11 -8.11 -2.61
CA ASN A 228 -1.23 -7.65 -2.97
C ASN A 228 -1.81 -8.35 -4.22
N PHE A 229 -1.02 -9.19 -4.89
CA PHE A 229 -1.38 -9.83 -6.16
C PHE A 229 -1.52 -11.34 -6.07
N GLU A 230 -1.53 -11.91 -4.87
CA GLU A 230 -1.49 -13.36 -4.64
C GLU A 230 -2.86 -14.06 -4.69
N THR A 231 -3.91 -13.43 -5.20
CA THR A 231 -5.18 -14.09 -5.52
C THR A 231 -5.17 -14.63 -6.94
N ASP A 232 -5.88 -15.73 -7.21
CA ASP A 232 -5.96 -16.34 -8.55
C ASP A 232 -6.38 -15.36 -9.63
N VAL A 233 -7.36 -14.50 -9.34
CA VAL A 233 -7.84 -13.48 -10.27
C VAL A 233 -6.72 -12.50 -10.66
N ARG A 234 -5.93 -12.03 -9.69
CA ARG A 234 -4.86 -11.07 -9.95
C ARG A 234 -3.63 -11.73 -10.59
N ARG A 235 -3.29 -12.96 -10.17
CA ARG A 235 -2.22 -13.72 -10.83
C ARG A 235 -2.55 -14.01 -12.29
N ARG A 236 -3.82 -14.40 -12.57
CA ARG A 236 -4.28 -14.59 -13.94
C ARG A 236 -4.24 -13.30 -14.75
N ALA A 237 -4.68 -12.19 -14.19
CA ALA A 237 -4.62 -10.90 -14.86
C ALA A 237 -3.18 -10.50 -15.24
N LEU A 238 -2.19 -10.76 -14.38
CA LEU A 238 -0.77 -10.55 -14.72
C LEU A 238 -0.31 -11.47 -15.88
N PHE A 239 -0.72 -12.73 -15.87
CA PHE A 239 -0.45 -13.66 -16.96
C PHE A 239 -1.07 -13.21 -18.29
N ASP A 240 -2.28 -12.66 -18.21
CA ASP A 240 -3.01 -12.18 -19.39
C ASP A 240 -2.35 -10.96 -20.07
N LEU A 241 -1.35 -10.31 -19.45
CA LEU A 241 -0.49 -9.31 -20.09
C LEU A 241 0.54 -9.93 -21.02
N ASN A 242 0.65 -11.28 -21.08
CA ASN A 242 1.64 -12.04 -21.85
C ASN A 242 3.09 -11.61 -21.53
N PRO A 243 3.51 -11.62 -20.25
CA PRO A 243 4.83 -11.13 -19.87
C PRO A 243 5.95 -12.03 -20.39
N LEU A 244 7.06 -11.43 -20.83
CA LEU A 244 8.31 -12.14 -21.06
C LEU A 244 8.83 -12.75 -19.75
N CYS A 245 8.77 -11.98 -18.67
CA CYS A 245 8.98 -12.40 -17.29
C CYS A 245 8.35 -11.38 -16.34
N THR A 246 8.23 -11.76 -15.05
CA THR A 246 7.75 -10.89 -13.98
C THR A 246 8.85 -10.64 -12.96
N LEU A 247 9.21 -9.39 -12.73
CA LEU A 247 10.13 -8.93 -11.67
C LEU A 247 9.31 -8.43 -10.48
N ARG A 248 9.50 -9.02 -9.32
CA ARG A 248 8.70 -8.79 -8.12
C ARG A 248 9.53 -8.09 -7.06
N TYR A 249 9.20 -6.82 -6.77
CA TYR A 249 9.92 -5.99 -5.81
C TYR A 249 9.09 -5.76 -4.55
N SER A 250 9.57 -6.15 -3.37
CA SER A 250 8.95 -5.88 -2.08
C SER A 250 9.96 -5.98 -0.94
N ALA A 251 9.59 -5.44 0.22
CA ALA A 251 10.23 -5.74 1.50
C ALA A 251 9.69 -7.03 2.13
N THR A 252 8.46 -7.42 1.77
CA THR A 252 7.73 -8.55 2.38
C THR A 252 7.10 -9.41 1.29
N HIS A 253 7.75 -10.50 0.94
CA HIS A 253 7.23 -11.45 -0.03
C HIS A 253 6.43 -12.56 0.67
N LYS A 254 5.20 -12.76 0.23
CA LYS A 254 4.39 -13.92 0.66
C LYS A 254 4.87 -15.21 0.00
N ASN A 255 5.18 -15.12 -1.30
CA ASN A 255 5.72 -16.22 -2.11
C ASN A 255 6.95 -15.70 -2.86
N PRO A 256 8.17 -15.99 -2.39
CA PRO A 256 9.40 -15.63 -3.13
C PRO A 256 9.62 -16.62 -4.27
N TYR A 257 9.48 -16.15 -5.50
CA TYR A 257 9.79 -16.94 -6.71
C TYR A 257 11.21 -16.64 -7.16
N ASN A 258 12.10 -17.65 -7.21
CA ASN A 258 13.50 -17.48 -7.64
C ASN A 258 14.11 -16.20 -7.06
N LEU A 259 14.27 -16.15 -5.73
CA LEU A 259 14.82 -14.99 -5.03
C LEU A 259 16.24 -14.72 -5.53
N LEU A 260 16.46 -13.55 -6.14
CA LEU A 260 17.75 -13.15 -6.73
C LEU A 260 18.60 -12.31 -5.79
N TYR A 261 17.96 -11.49 -4.97
CA TYR A 261 18.61 -10.56 -4.06
C TYR A 261 17.75 -10.33 -2.84
N SER A 262 18.38 -10.25 -1.67
CA SER A 262 17.72 -9.94 -0.41
C SER A 262 18.48 -8.85 0.34
N LEU A 263 17.78 -7.78 0.69
CA LEU A 263 18.19 -6.76 1.64
C LEU A 263 17.09 -6.69 2.71
N ASN A 264 17.22 -7.57 3.70
CA ASN A 264 16.23 -7.70 4.77
C ASN A 264 16.33 -6.53 5.79
N PRO A 265 15.36 -6.39 6.73
CA PRO A 265 15.33 -5.30 7.70
C PRO A 265 16.60 -5.20 8.56
N VAL A 266 17.20 -6.33 8.96
CA VAL A 266 18.40 -6.37 9.79
C VAL A 266 19.60 -5.83 9.01
N GLN A 267 19.80 -6.33 7.79
CA GLN A 267 20.89 -5.86 6.91
C GLN A 267 20.73 -4.38 6.57
N ALA A 268 19.50 -3.93 6.31
CA ALA A 268 19.23 -2.53 6.01
C ALA A 268 19.51 -1.62 7.22
N TYR A 269 19.22 -2.08 8.42
CA TYR A 269 19.54 -1.38 9.65
C TYR A 269 21.05 -1.33 9.91
N ASP A 270 21.76 -2.45 9.77
CA ASP A 270 23.21 -2.54 9.97
C ASP A 270 23.97 -1.63 8.98
N LEU A 271 23.45 -1.46 7.78
CA LEU A 271 23.97 -0.53 6.77
C LEU A 271 23.56 0.94 7.01
N GLY A 272 22.77 1.22 8.06
CA GLY A 272 22.28 2.56 8.37
C GLY A 272 21.30 3.15 7.33
N LEU A 273 20.62 2.30 6.57
CA LEU A 273 19.71 2.71 5.48
C LEU A 273 18.31 3.02 5.97
N VAL A 274 17.91 2.42 7.08
CA VAL A 274 16.56 2.55 7.65
C VAL A 274 16.63 3.02 9.09
N LYS A 275 15.52 3.60 9.56
CA LYS A 275 15.39 4.04 10.95
C LYS A 275 15.18 2.84 11.87
N GLN A 276 15.68 2.93 13.09
CA GLN A 276 15.29 2.02 14.15
C GLN A 276 13.79 2.19 14.44
N ILE A 277 13.10 1.05 14.59
CA ILE A 277 11.70 1.01 15.01
C ILE A 277 11.68 0.74 16.51
N GLU A 278 11.13 1.68 17.27
CA GLU A 278 10.85 1.52 18.70
C GLU A 278 9.33 1.33 18.86
N VAL A 279 8.93 0.27 19.54
CA VAL A 279 7.53 -0.02 19.84
C VAL A 279 7.26 0.37 21.28
N ASP A 280 6.37 1.34 21.46
CA ASP A 280 5.87 1.76 22.78
C ASP A 280 4.47 1.15 22.97
N GLY A 281 4.31 0.35 24.00
CA GLY A 281 3.05 -0.34 24.33
C GLY A 281 2.42 0.23 25.58
N VAL A 282 1.09 0.29 25.59
CA VAL A 282 0.30 0.64 26.77
C VAL A 282 -0.24 -0.63 27.39
N LEU A 283 0.17 -0.91 28.63
CA LEU A 283 -0.47 -1.94 29.45
C LEU A 283 -1.44 -1.22 30.41
N ALA A 284 -2.69 -1.60 30.35
CA ALA A 284 -3.71 -1.13 31.30
C ALA A 284 -4.12 -2.31 32.20
N ASP A 285 -4.26 -2.06 33.49
CA ASP A 285 -4.89 -3.02 34.38
C ASP A 285 -6.36 -3.18 33.99
N GLU A 286 -6.89 -4.40 34.10
CA GLU A 286 -8.29 -4.67 33.78
C GLU A 286 -9.22 -3.91 34.75
N ASP A 287 -10.05 -3.00 34.22
CA ASP A 287 -11.13 -2.37 34.96
C ASP A 287 -12.45 -3.08 34.66
N HIS A 288 -13.00 -3.74 35.69
CA HIS A 288 -14.25 -4.46 35.57
C HIS A 288 -15.48 -3.62 35.93
N ASN A 289 -15.32 -2.34 36.25
CA ASN A 289 -16.44 -1.45 36.63
C ASN A 289 -17.14 -0.82 35.42
N GLN A 290 -16.63 -1.05 34.23
CA GLN A 290 -17.22 -0.61 32.97
C GLN A 290 -17.57 -1.81 32.08
N ALA A 291 -18.60 -1.66 31.25
CA ALA A 291 -18.96 -2.69 30.30
C ALA A 291 -17.83 -2.87 29.27
N PHE A 292 -17.32 -4.08 29.14
CA PHE A 292 -16.31 -4.44 28.14
C PHE A 292 -16.86 -5.52 27.21
N VAL A 293 -16.78 -5.32 25.91
CA VAL A 293 -17.13 -6.32 24.89
C VAL A 293 -16.11 -6.26 23.75
N GLU A 294 -15.44 -7.35 23.51
CA GLU A 294 -14.56 -7.53 22.34
C GLU A 294 -15.15 -8.59 21.42
N LEU A 295 -15.25 -8.31 20.13
CA LEU A 295 -15.67 -9.28 19.12
C LEU A 295 -14.44 -10.05 18.60
N VAL A 296 -14.36 -11.34 18.96
CA VAL A 296 -13.26 -12.23 18.56
C VAL A 296 -13.49 -12.80 17.16
N GLY A 297 -14.74 -13.18 16.83
CA GLY A 297 -15.06 -13.75 15.54
C GLY A 297 -16.53 -14.08 15.34
N ILE A 298 -16.90 -14.30 14.09
CA ILE A 298 -18.25 -14.71 13.67
C ILE A 298 -18.14 -16.05 12.93
N GLU A 299 -18.84 -17.08 13.43
CA GLU A 299 -18.95 -18.40 12.81
C GLU A 299 -20.29 -18.50 12.07
N ALA A 300 -20.29 -18.30 10.77
CA ALA A 300 -21.48 -18.46 9.93
C ALA A 300 -21.53 -19.88 9.33
N ARG A 301 -22.62 -20.62 9.61
CA ARG A 301 -22.95 -21.93 9.01
C ARG A 301 -24.35 -21.83 8.39
N PRO A 302 -24.68 -22.65 7.36
CA PRO A 302 -25.97 -22.54 6.68
C PRO A 302 -27.22 -22.56 7.57
N ALA A 303 -27.14 -23.18 8.77
CA ALA A 303 -28.27 -23.29 9.71
C ALA A 303 -28.10 -22.47 10.99
N SER A 304 -26.96 -21.80 11.23
CA SER A 304 -26.75 -21.02 12.46
C SER A 304 -25.57 -20.07 12.36
N VAL A 305 -25.75 -18.86 12.83
CA VAL A 305 -24.67 -17.90 13.01
C VAL A 305 -24.38 -17.76 14.50
N LYS A 306 -23.11 -17.86 14.88
CA LYS A 306 -22.62 -17.72 16.26
C LYS A 306 -21.53 -16.67 16.30
N VAL A 307 -21.47 -15.93 17.38
CA VAL A 307 -20.50 -14.85 17.61
C VAL A 307 -19.68 -15.20 18.85
N LYS A 308 -18.36 -15.11 18.73
CA LYS A 308 -17.44 -15.22 19.86
C LYS A 308 -17.08 -13.84 20.35
N VAL A 309 -17.35 -13.58 21.62
CA VAL A 309 -17.04 -12.31 22.29
C VAL A 309 -16.29 -12.57 23.59
N ILE A 310 -15.44 -11.62 23.97
CA ILE A 310 -14.85 -11.55 25.30
C ILE A 310 -15.61 -10.50 26.09
N ILE A 311 -16.13 -10.87 27.26
CA ILE A 311 -16.82 -9.96 28.19
C ILE A 311 -16.38 -10.23 29.63
N ASP A 312 -16.70 -9.31 30.53
CA ASP A 312 -16.53 -9.52 31.97
C ASP A 312 -17.70 -10.30 32.56
N VAL A 313 -17.41 -11.40 33.24
CA VAL A 313 -18.40 -12.31 33.84
C VAL A 313 -18.17 -12.41 35.35
N ASN A 314 -19.24 -12.40 36.15
CA ASN A 314 -19.15 -12.62 37.58
C ASN A 314 -18.62 -14.02 37.93
N GLY A 315 -17.47 -14.09 38.58
CA GLY A 315 -16.87 -15.31 39.11
C GLY A 315 -17.06 -15.47 40.62
N LYS A 316 -16.59 -16.58 41.19
CA LYS A 316 -16.68 -16.83 42.65
C LYS A 316 -15.85 -15.85 43.49
N THR A 317 -14.76 -15.33 42.92
CA THR A 317 -13.79 -14.44 43.59
C THR A 317 -13.81 -13.01 43.05
N GLY A 318 -14.78 -12.66 42.21
CA GLY A 318 -14.92 -11.37 41.55
C GLY A 318 -15.11 -11.50 40.04
N PRO A 319 -15.28 -10.39 39.34
CA PRO A 319 -15.40 -10.38 37.89
C PRO A 319 -14.11 -10.86 37.23
N LYS A 320 -14.26 -11.54 36.06
CA LYS A 320 -13.14 -11.94 35.23
C LYS A 320 -13.52 -11.89 33.77
N ARG A 321 -12.58 -11.56 32.92
CA ARG A 321 -12.70 -11.62 31.45
C ARG A 321 -12.82 -13.06 30.97
N SER A 322 -13.81 -13.32 30.11
CA SER A 322 -14.09 -14.67 29.62
C SER A 322 -14.64 -14.62 28.20
N GLU A 323 -14.18 -15.55 27.37
CA GLU A 323 -14.73 -15.74 26.02
C GLU A 323 -16.08 -16.47 26.12
N LEU A 324 -17.09 -15.95 25.45
CA LEU A 324 -18.43 -16.51 25.36
C LEU A 324 -18.90 -16.60 23.91
N THR A 325 -19.80 -17.54 23.66
CA THR A 325 -20.49 -17.66 22.38
C THR A 325 -21.89 -17.10 22.49
N LEU A 326 -22.23 -16.15 21.62
CA LEU A 326 -23.54 -15.52 21.52
C LEU A 326 -24.29 -15.95 20.28
N LYS A 327 -25.61 -15.88 20.38
CA LYS A 327 -26.57 -15.98 19.27
C LYS A 327 -27.39 -14.71 19.19
N LEU A 328 -28.03 -14.47 18.06
CA LEU A 328 -28.98 -13.38 17.90
C LEU A 328 -30.03 -13.40 19.01
N GLY A 329 -30.28 -12.26 19.66
CA GLY A 329 -31.19 -12.12 20.80
C GLY A 329 -30.56 -12.43 22.16
N ASP A 330 -29.31 -12.89 22.25
CA ASP A 330 -28.65 -13.10 23.56
C ASP A 330 -28.36 -11.76 24.23
N ASP A 331 -28.67 -11.73 25.56
CA ASP A 331 -28.47 -10.58 26.41
C ASP A 331 -27.19 -10.75 27.25
N LEU A 332 -26.27 -9.78 27.19
CA LEU A 332 -25.01 -9.81 27.92
C LEU A 332 -25.23 -9.69 29.45
N TYR A 333 -26.27 -9.02 29.92
CA TYR A 333 -26.61 -9.00 31.34
C TYR A 333 -26.80 -10.42 31.89
N ALA A 334 -27.61 -11.23 31.20
CA ALA A 334 -27.84 -12.62 31.59
C ALA A 334 -26.56 -13.48 31.41
N LYS A 335 -25.84 -13.31 30.31
CA LYS A 335 -24.60 -14.08 29.99
C LYS A 335 -23.45 -13.74 30.94
N SER A 336 -23.35 -12.53 31.42
CA SER A 336 -22.35 -12.07 32.38
C SER A 336 -22.63 -12.49 33.84
N LYS A 337 -23.70 -13.21 34.09
CA LYS A 337 -24.21 -13.54 35.39
C LYS A 337 -24.62 -12.28 36.16
N GLN A 338 -25.52 -11.51 35.56
CA GLN A 338 -26.15 -10.32 36.14
C GLN A 338 -25.15 -9.25 36.58
N ARG A 339 -24.28 -8.84 35.64
CA ARG A 339 -23.45 -7.66 35.87
C ARG A 339 -24.18 -6.41 35.39
N ASP A 340 -24.43 -5.48 36.33
CA ASP A 340 -25.18 -4.23 36.11
C ASP A 340 -24.61 -3.39 34.94
N VAL A 341 -23.30 -3.50 34.66
CA VAL A 341 -22.65 -2.79 33.55
C VAL A 341 -23.21 -3.18 32.17
N TYR A 342 -23.92 -4.32 32.06
CA TYR A 342 -24.57 -4.78 30.81
C TYR A 342 -26.10 -4.71 30.87
N GLU A 343 -26.70 -4.07 31.90
CA GLU A 343 -28.15 -4.06 32.09
C GLU A 343 -28.89 -3.42 30.91
N ASP A 344 -28.35 -2.32 30.37
CA ASP A 344 -28.99 -1.58 29.29
C ASP A 344 -28.18 -1.60 27.99
N GLY A 345 -28.86 -1.94 26.90
CA GLY A 345 -28.33 -1.76 25.53
C GLY A 345 -27.34 -2.80 25.05
N TYR A 346 -27.31 -3.99 25.67
CA TYR A 346 -26.38 -5.08 25.31
C TYR A 346 -27.09 -6.38 24.91
N ILE A 347 -28.27 -6.30 24.29
CA ILE A 347 -28.92 -7.43 23.63
C ILE A 347 -28.38 -7.48 22.17
N LEU A 348 -27.90 -8.63 21.72
CA LEU A 348 -27.37 -8.79 20.36
C LEU A 348 -28.50 -8.75 19.34
N ASN A 349 -28.66 -7.61 18.65
CA ASN A 349 -29.76 -7.33 17.72
C ASN A 349 -29.48 -7.74 16.28
N GLU A 350 -28.22 -7.64 15.83
CA GLU A 350 -27.87 -7.93 14.45
C GLU A 350 -26.47 -8.54 14.35
N ILE A 351 -26.31 -9.48 13.40
CA ILE A 351 -25.02 -10.09 13.05
C ILE A 351 -24.85 -9.94 11.54
N ARG A 352 -23.90 -9.12 11.11
CA ARG A 352 -23.51 -8.93 9.71
C ARG A 352 -22.21 -9.70 9.46
N ALA A 353 -22.36 -10.97 9.14
CA ALA A 353 -21.21 -11.88 9.00
C ALA A 353 -20.29 -11.48 7.84
N ASP A 354 -20.84 -10.99 6.72
CA ASP A 354 -20.08 -10.58 5.54
C ASP A 354 -19.25 -9.31 5.80
N ASP A 355 -19.73 -8.44 6.69
CA ASP A 355 -19.04 -7.21 7.09
C ASP A 355 -18.13 -7.41 8.31
N GLY A 356 -18.22 -8.58 8.95
CA GLY A 356 -17.47 -8.90 10.16
C GLY A 356 -17.89 -8.06 11.37
N GLU A 357 -19.17 -7.70 11.50
CA GLU A 357 -19.66 -6.83 12.58
C GLU A 357 -20.94 -7.32 13.23
N ILE A 358 -21.14 -6.88 14.47
CA ILE A 358 -22.36 -7.14 15.25
C ILE A 358 -22.91 -5.83 15.78
N GLU A 359 -24.23 -5.79 16.04
CA GLU A 359 -24.90 -4.63 16.62
C GLU A 359 -25.72 -5.04 17.85
N PHE A 360 -25.56 -4.27 18.93
CA PHE A 360 -26.34 -4.40 20.17
C PHE A 360 -27.51 -3.40 20.21
N SER A 361 -28.52 -3.70 21.03
CA SER A 361 -29.76 -2.91 21.19
C SER A 361 -29.53 -1.42 21.52
N GLY A 362 -28.41 -1.08 22.12
CA GLY A 362 -27.99 0.31 22.34
C GLY A 362 -27.39 1.01 21.11
N GLY A 363 -27.54 0.44 19.90
CA GLY A 363 -26.94 0.99 18.66
C GLY A 363 -25.43 0.86 18.59
N ARG A 364 -24.83 0.01 19.41
CA ARG A 364 -23.39 -0.21 19.44
C ARG A 364 -23.00 -1.25 18.40
N VAL A 365 -22.21 -0.83 17.42
CA VAL A 365 -21.64 -1.72 16.39
C VAL A 365 -20.20 -2.04 16.77
N ILE A 366 -19.83 -3.34 16.79
CA ILE A 366 -18.49 -3.83 17.09
C ILE A 366 -18.01 -4.72 15.94
N ARG A 367 -16.80 -4.51 15.46
CA ARG A 367 -16.15 -5.29 14.40
C ARG A 367 -15.23 -6.36 14.97
N ILE A 368 -14.92 -7.37 14.16
CA ILE A 368 -13.95 -8.41 14.55
C ILE A 368 -12.62 -7.76 14.96
N HIS A 369 -12.10 -8.20 16.11
CA HIS A 369 -10.93 -7.68 16.81
C HIS A 369 -11.08 -6.23 17.33
N GLN A 370 -12.30 -5.74 17.44
CA GLN A 370 -12.59 -4.46 18.07
C GLN A 370 -13.22 -4.68 19.45
N ALA A 371 -12.72 -3.93 20.44
CA ALA A 371 -13.31 -3.85 21.77
C ALA A 371 -14.14 -2.56 21.94
N HIS A 372 -15.19 -2.63 22.75
CA HIS A 372 -15.99 -1.49 23.19
C HIS A 372 -16.07 -1.48 24.72
N GLY A 373 -15.87 -0.30 25.32
CA GLY A 373 -15.94 -0.13 26.76
C GLY A 373 -14.64 -0.50 27.50
N GLY A 374 -14.71 -0.61 28.81
CA GLY A 374 -13.53 -0.73 29.66
C GLY A 374 -12.62 0.51 29.53
N LEU A 375 -11.32 0.34 29.66
CA LEU A 375 -10.33 1.41 29.52
C LEU A 375 -9.95 1.74 28.07
N ALA A 376 -10.72 1.27 27.07
CA ALA A 376 -10.35 1.42 25.65
C ALA A 376 -10.18 2.90 25.26
N ASP A 377 -11.06 3.78 25.68
CA ASP A 377 -10.97 5.22 25.40
C ASP A 377 -9.79 5.88 26.14
N ASP A 378 -9.53 5.49 27.39
CA ASP A 378 -8.40 5.99 28.16
C ASP A 378 -7.07 5.54 27.56
N VAL A 379 -6.98 4.28 27.10
CA VAL A 379 -5.82 3.74 26.38
C VAL A 379 -5.59 4.51 25.08
N MET A 380 -6.63 4.70 24.26
CA MET A 380 -6.48 5.45 23.00
C MET A 380 -6.11 6.92 23.23
N ARG A 381 -6.70 7.56 24.24
CA ARG A 381 -6.34 8.94 24.64
C ARG A 381 -4.89 9.01 25.09
N PHE A 382 -4.43 8.05 25.88
CA PHE A 382 -3.04 7.97 26.33
C PHE A 382 -2.09 7.71 25.17
N GLN A 383 -2.44 6.85 24.20
CA GLN A 383 -1.64 6.61 22.99
C GLN A 383 -1.49 7.89 22.16
N ILE A 384 -2.58 8.66 21.97
CA ILE A 384 -2.52 9.96 21.29
C ILE A 384 -1.60 10.91 22.06
N GLU A 385 -1.73 11.02 23.37
CA GLU A 385 -0.88 11.88 24.21
C GLU A 385 0.59 11.47 24.13
N ARG A 386 0.90 10.17 24.20
CA ARG A 386 2.27 9.65 24.08
C ARG A 386 2.87 9.95 22.70
N THR A 387 2.10 9.83 21.65
CA THR A 387 2.55 10.13 20.29
C THR A 387 2.85 11.62 20.12
N VAL A 388 2.01 12.50 20.69
CA VAL A 388 2.27 13.95 20.72
C VAL A 388 3.54 14.26 21.52
N ALA A 389 3.72 13.62 22.68
CA ALA A 389 4.93 13.78 23.50
C ALA A 389 6.21 13.37 22.74
N ALA A 390 6.17 12.23 22.06
CA ALA A 390 7.26 11.71 21.24
C ALA A 390 7.57 12.67 20.07
N HIS A 391 6.54 13.22 19.42
CA HIS A 391 6.69 14.22 18.37
C HIS A 391 7.46 15.45 18.85
N PHE A 392 7.04 16.08 19.96
CA PHE A 392 7.72 17.24 20.52
C PHE A 392 9.17 16.92 20.93
N SER A 393 9.39 15.75 21.51
CA SER A 393 10.74 15.30 21.87
C SER A 393 11.63 15.13 20.64
N LYS A 394 11.12 14.49 19.58
CA LYS A 394 11.86 14.32 18.32
C LYS A 394 12.12 15.64 17.64
N LEU A 395 11.09 16.50 17.53
CA LEU A 395 11.20 17.81 16.90
C LEU A 395 12.28 18.67 17.55
N LYS A 396 12.33 18.70 18.88
CA LYS A 396 13.38 19.42 19.63
C LYS A 396 14.78 18.99 19.20
N ASN A 397 14.98 17.70 18.92
CA ASN A 397 16.28 17.16 18.58
C ASN A 397 16.68 17.40 17.12
N VAL A 398 15.70 17.41 16.18
CA VAL A 398 15.99 17.45 14.74
C VAL A 398 15.70 18.81 14.09
N GLN A 399 14.93 19.70 14.73
CA GLN A 399 14.66 21.03 14.21
C GLN A 399 15.93 21.88 14.00
N PRO A 400 16.96 21.82 14.89
CA PRO A 400 18.19 22.56 14.68
C PRO A 400 18.94 22.20 13.39
N ILE A 401 18.72 21.01 12.85
CA ILE A 401 19.29 20.57 11.57
C ILE A 401 18.31 20.71 10.39
N GLY A 402 17.22 21.47 10.58
CA GLY A 402 16.26 21.78 9.53
C GLY A 402 15.29 20.64 9.14
N VAL A 403 15.17 19.59 9.97
CA VAL A 403 14.29 18.45 9.69
C VAL A 403 12.93 18.70 10.33
N LYS A 404 11.88 18.68 9.51
CA LYS A 404 10.49 18.69 9.94
C LYS A 404 10.07 17.28 10.39
N VAL A 405 9.33 17.21 11.49
CA VAL A 405 8.76 15.95 12.00
C VAL A 405 7.30 15.83 11.56
N LEU A 406 6.91 14.64 11.09
CA LEU A 406 5.52 14.28 10.84
C LEU A 406 5.13 13.11 11.74
N SER A 407 3.87 13.12 12.21
CA SER A 407 3.26 12.02 12.95
C SER A 407 1.98 11.56 12.26
N LEU A 408 1.79 10.25 12.15
CA LEU A 408 0.66 9.62 11.47
C LEU A 408 -0.17 8.84 12.49
N PHE A 409 -1.48 9.09 12.49
CA PHE A 409 -2.46 8.38 13.30
C PHE A 409 -3.35 7.54 12.39
N PHE A 410 -3.31 6.22 12.56
CA PHE A 410 -4.28 5.34 11.94
C PHE A 410 -5.47 5.17 12.87
N ILE A 411 -6.64 5.56 12.40
CA ILE A 411 -7.86 5.51 13.19
C ILE A 411 -8.83 4.46 12.66
N ASP A 412 -9.63 3.91 13.56
CA ASP A 412 -10.64 2.88 13.30
C ASP A 412 -11.87 3.43 12.57
N LYS A 413 -12.30 4.65 12.93
CA LYS A 413 -13.49 5.32 12.36
C LYS A 413 -13.22 6.80 12.12
N VAL A 414 -13.66 7.28 10.96
CA VAL A 414 -13.57 8.72 10.61
C VAL A 414 -14.32 9.58 11.63
N ALA A 415 -15.46 9.10 12.16
CA ALA A 415 -16.27 9.80 13.16
C ALA A 415 -15.51 10.08 14.46
N ASN A 416 -14.51 9.27 14.83
CA ASN A 416 -13.67 9.53 15.99
C ASN A 416 -12.78 10.77 15.84
N TYR A 417 -12.48 11.18 14.61
CA TYR A 417 -11.69 12.39 14.34
C TYR A 417 -12.55 13.53 13.80
N ARG A 418 -13.50 13.27 12.90
CA ARG A 418 -14.37 14.27 12.28
C ARG A 418 -15.82 13.83 12.40
N ALA A 419 -16.58 14.54 13.21
CA ALA A 419 -18.01 14.37 13.38
C ALA A 419 -18.80 15.46 12.62
N TYR A 420 -20.10 15.35 12.60
CA TYR A 420 -20.99 16.33 11.97
C TYR A 420 -22.13 16.65 12.95
N ASP A 421 -22.46 17.93 13.09
CA ASP A 421 -23.61 18.38 13.85
C ASP A 421 -24.95 18.14 13.08
N GLU A 422 -26.07 18.48 13.70
CA GLU A 422 -27.40 18.32 13.12
C GLU A 422 -27.59 19.11 11.82
N ASP A 423 -26.85 20.22 11.66
CA ASP A 423 -26.87 21.06 10.46
C ASP A 423 -25.89 20.54 9.37
N GLY A 424 -25.13 19.49 9.66
CA GLY A 424 -24.14 18.88 8.78
C GLY A 424 -22.84 19.67 8.67
N ASN A 425 -22.51 20.53 9.65
CA ASN A 425 -21.21 21.17 9.72
C ASN A 425 -20.20 20.24 10.39
N ALA A 426 -18.96 20.25 9.87
CA ALA A 426 -17.90 19.42 10.43
C ALA A 426 -17.49 19.91 11.83
N THR A 427 -17.43 18.98 12.78
CA THR A 427 -16.94 19.19 14.14
C THR A 427 -15.81 18.22 14.45
N LEU A 428 -15.00 18.48 15.46
CA LEU A 428 -14.00 17.51 15.90
C LEU A 428 -14.65 16.33 16.62
N GLY A 429 -14.26 15.12 16.22
CA GLY A 429 -14.53 13.93 17.00
C GLY A 429 -13.60 13.81 18.22
N LYS A 430 -13.82 12.79 19.07
CA LYS A 430 -13.09 12.61 20.32
C LYS A 430 -11.56 12.57 20.16
N PHE A 431 -11.04 11.96 19.09
CA PHE A 431 -9.59 11.90 18.83
C PHE A 431 -9.00 13.26 18.47
N GLY A 432 -9.75 14.08 17.72
CA GLY A 432 -9.34 15.45 17.44
C GLY A 432 -9.28 16.31 18.69
N VAL A 433 -10.28 16.18 19.57
CA VAL A 433 -10.32 16.89 20.87
C VAL A 433 -9.14 16.46 21.76
N TRP A 434 -8.95 15.15 21.95
CA TRP A 434 -7.83 14.64 22.76
C TRP A 434 -6.46 15.03 22.22
N PHE A 435 -6.35 15.07 20.89
CA PHE A 435 -5.11 15.56 20.23
C PHE A 435 -4.85 17.02 20.55
N GLU A 436 -5.85 17.92 20.40
CA GLU A 436 -5.66 19.34 20.69
C GLU A 436 -5.36 19.60 22.17
N GLU A 437 -6.00 18.88 23.09
CA GLU A 437 -5.68 18.92 24.53
C GLU A 437 -4.21 18.53 24.78
N ALA A 438 -3.77 17.39 24.22
CA ALA A 438 -2.41 16.92 24.35
C ALA A 438 -1.41 17.89 23.73
N PHE A 439 -1.68 18.39 22.53
CA PHE A 439 -0.84 19.37 21.87
C PHE A 439 -0.65 20.63 22.71
N ASN A 440 -1.74 21.24 23.18
CA ASN A 440 -1.69 22.43 24.01
C ASN A 440 -0.95 22.21 25.33
N LYS A 441 -1.13 21.03 25.95
CA LYS A 441 -0.37 20.61 27.14
C LYS A 441 1.14 20.64 26.87
N TYR A 442 1.62 19.97 25.78
CA TYR A 442 3.05 19.90 25.49
C TYR A 442 3.61 21.20 24.96
N ALA A 443 2.90 21.94 24.11
CA ALA A 443 3.32 23.24 23.60
C ALA A 443 3.53 24.30 24.70
N SER A 444 2.77 24.21 25.78
CA SER A 444 2.90 25.11 26.96
C SER A 444 4.09 24.79 27.85
N MET A 445 4.67 23.58 27.76
CA MET A 445 5.80 23.19 28.61
C MET A 445 7.05 24.03 28.31
N PRO A 446 7.79 24.51 29.33
CA PRO A 446 8.97 25.35 29.15
C PRO A 446 10.01 24.79 28.16
N LYS A 447 10.20 23.45 28.19
CA LYS A 447 11.18 22.76 27.32
C LYS A 447 10.80 22.70 25.84
N TYR A 448 9.52 22.97 25.49
CA TYR A 448 8.98 22.88 24.14
C TYR A 448 8.35 24.18 23.65
N ARG A 449 8.30 25.21 24.51
CA ARG A 449 7.73 26.50 24.17
C ARG A 449 8.40 27.10 22.95
N GLY A 450 7.61 27.48 21.95
CA GLY A 450 8.10 28.11 20.71
C GLY A 450 8.69 27.16 19.66
N LEU A 451 8.69 25.82 19.89
CA LEU A 451 9.12 24.87 18.87
C LEU A 451 8.16 24.83 17.67
N ILE A 452 6.86 24.99 17.93
CA ILE A 452 5.81 25.07 16.90
C ILE A 452 5.12 26.42 17.08
N ALA A 453 5.12 27.23 16.01
CA ALA A 453 4.54 28.57 16.04
C ALA A 453 3.02 28.59 15.76
N HIS A 454 2.48 27.46 15.31
CA HIS A 454 1.09 27.31 14.90
C HIS A 454 0.22 26.76 16.03
N SER A 455 -1.08 27.07 15.97
CA SER A 455 -2.09 26.54 16.90
C SER A 455 -2.35 25.05 16.69
N ALA A 456 -2.96 24.40 17.69
CA ALA A 456 -3.33 23.00 17.60
C ALA A 456 -4.16 22.71 16.34
N SER A 457 -5.16 23.53 16.02
CA SER A 457 -6.05 23.35 14.87
C SER A 457 -5.39 23.53 13.50
N GLU A 458 -4.24 24.21 13.42
CA GLU A 458 -3.52 24.43 12.16
C GLU A 458 -2.55 23.29 11.83
N VAL A 459 -2.07 22.55 12.85
CA VAL A 459 -1.00 21.57 12.68
C VAL A 459 -1.48 20.16 12.38
N HIS A 460 -2.79 19.89 12.44
CA HIS A 460 -3.34 18.58 12.13
C HIS A 460 -4.44 18.61 11.08
N ASN A 461 -4.57 17.53 10.33
CA ASN A 461 -5.69 17.33 9.42
C ASN A 461 -5.96 15.83 9.23
N GLY A 462 -7.18 15.52 8.77
CA GLY A 462 -7.60 14.18 8.40
C GLY A 462 -7.47 13.95 6.90
N TYR A 463 -6.93 12.79 6.52
CA TYR A 463 -6.90 12.31 5.14
C TYR A 463 -7.84 11.09 5.00
N PHE A 464 -9.03 11.32 4.49
CA PHE A 464 -10.11 10.33 4.40
C PHE A 464 -10.71 10.28 2.99
N SER A 465 -11.40 9.19 2.70
CA SER A 465 -12.27 9.10 1.52
C SER A 465 -13.61 9.76 1.82
N GLY A 466 -14.19 10.48 0.86
CA GLY A 466 -15.45 11.20 1.04
C GLY A 466 -16.50 10.81 0.03
N ASP A 467 -17.76 10.73 0.47
CA ASP A 467 -18.94 10.57 -0.38
C ASP A 467 -19.63 11.91 -0.63
N LYS A 468 -20.04 12.15 -1.88
CA LYS A 468 -20.88 13.31 -2.22
C LYS A 468 -22.34 12.99 -1.91
N LYS A 469 -22.89 13.61 -0.87
CA LYS A 469 -24.33 13.56 -0.59
C LYS A 469 -25.03 14.77 -1.22
N GLY A 470 -26.03 14.50 -2.10
CA GLY A 470 -26.81 15.52 -2.82
C GLY A 470 -26.49 15.59 -4.32
N LYS A 471 -27.34 16.29 -5.09
CA LYS A 471 -27.18 16.48 -6.55
C LYS A 471 -26.98 17.98 -6.86
N GLY A 472 -26.08 18.28 -7.82
CA GLY A 472 -25.83 19.65 -8.32
C GLY A 472 -24.93 20.50 -7.40
N VAL A 473 -25.04 21.82 -7.51
CA VAL A 473 -24.21 22.83 -6.81
C VAL A 473 -24.34 22.77 -5.27
N LYS A 474 -25.36 22.07 -4.73
CA LYS A 474 -25.59 21.89 -3.29
C LYS A 474 -25.07 20.55 -2.74
N ALA A 475 -24.34 19.77 -3.52
CA ALA A 475 -23.76 18.53 -3.03
C ALA A 475 -22.69 18.81 -1.97
N LYS A 476 -22.92 18.37 -0.73
CA LYS A 476 -21.92 18.41 0.35
C LYS A 476 -21.12 17.11 0.34
N THR A 477 -19.79 17.21 0.50
CA THR A 477 -18.93 16.03 0.71
C THR A 477 -18.98 15.65 2.18
N VAL A 478 -19.40 14.41 2.46
CA VAL A 478 -19.39 13.83 3.80
C VAL A 478 -18.31 12.76 3.83
N TRP A 479 -17.39 12.88 4.77
CA TRP A 479 -16.28 11.94 4.94
C TRP A 479 -16.76 10.74 5.74
N VAL A 480 -16.63 9.56 5.17
CA VAL A 480 -17.17 8.30 5.72
C VAL A 480 -16.14 7.18 5.65
N ASP A 481 -16.36 6.12 6.43
CA ASP A 481 -15.56 4.91 6.44
C ASP A 481 -15.81 4.12 5.14
N THR A 482 -15.02 4.40 4.09
CA THR A 482 -15.15 3.72 2.79
C THR A 482 -13.87 3.04 2.38
N SER A 483 -13.97 2.04 1.53
CA SER A 483 -12.86 1.25 0.97
C SER A 483 -12.03 1.98 -0.12
N GLY A 484 -12.07 3.30 -0.19
CA GLY A 484 -11.03 4.07 -0.89
C GLY A 484 -11.29 4.46 -2.34
N THR A 485 -12.54 4.49 -2.84
CA THR A 485 -12.82 4.78 -4.28
C THR A 485 -13.50 6.11 -4.59
N VAL A 486 -13.81 6.99 -3.62
CA VAL A 486 -14.66 8.16 -3.86
C VAL A 486 -14.03 9.48 -3.43
N ALA A 487 -14.51 10.56 -4.06
CA ALA A 487 -14.11 11.97 -4.02
C ALA A 487 -13.11 12.39 -2.92
N LYS A 488 -11.96 12.90 -3.35
CA LYS A 488 -10.84 13.33 -2.52
C LYS A 488 -11.00 14.80 -2.13
N ASP A 489 -10.58 15.15 -0.91
CA ASP A 489 -10.30 16.54 -0.57
C ASP A 489 -9.11 17.00 -1.40
N ASP A 490 -9.36 17.80 -2.44
CA ASP A 490 -8.35 18.13 -3.44
C ASP A 490 -7.12 18.80 -2.83
N SER A 491 -7.28 19.63 -1.80
CA SER A 491 -6.16 20.39 -1.21
C SER A 491 -5.26 19.50 -0.32
N THR A 492 -5.85 18.72 0.57
CA THR A 492 -5.10 17.80 1.46
C THR A 492 -4.52 16.63 0.66
N TYR A 493 -5.26 16.11 -0.33
CA TYR A 493 -4.76 15.09 -1.23
C TYR A 493 -3.55 15.57 -2.04
N GLN A 494 -3.62 16.77 -2.64
CA GLN A 494 -2.51 17.34 -3.38
C GLN A 494 -1.27 17.45 -2.51
N LEU A 495 -1.42 17.97 -1.29
CA LEU A 495 -0.30 18.18 -0.37
C LEU A 495 0.32 16.85 0.09
N ILE A 496 -0.49 15.87 0.52
CA ILE A 496 0.00 14.61 1.10
C ILE A 496 0.52 13.67 0.01
N MET A 497 -0.16 13.59 -1.14
CA MET A 497 0.13 12.58 -2.15
C MET A 497 0.99 13.08 -3.30
N LYS A 498 0.78 14.31 -3.78
CA LYS A 498 1.46 14.85 -4.96
C LYS A 498 2.60 15.79 -4.62
N ASP A 499 2.43 16.64 -3.60
CA ASP A 499 3.41 17.66 -3.21
C ASP A 499 4.13 17.27 -1.91
N LYS A 500 4.59 16.01 -1.82
CA LYS A 500 5.29 15.49 -0.63
C LYS A 500 6.46 16.39 -0.19
N GLU A 501 7.17 16.98 -1.14
CA GLU A 501 8.28 17.90 -0.88
C GLU A 501 7.78 19.21 -0.22
N ARG A 502 6.64 19.74 -0.67
CA ARG A 502 6.01 20.92 -0.06
C ARG A 502 5.54 20.62 1.37
N LEU A 503 5.02 19.40 1.61
CA LEU A 503 4.66 18.98 2.97
C LEU A 503 5.84 19.04 3.94
N LEU A 504 7.07 18.85 3.45
CA LEU A 504 8.30 18.93 4.25
C LEU A 504 8.79 20.36 4.50
N SER A 505 8.24 21.36 3.81
CA SER A 505 8.59 22.77 4.06
C SER A 505 8.14 23.21 5.45
N ALA A 506 8.96 24.06 6.08
CA ALA A 506 8.62 24.70 7.34
C ALA A 506 7.41 25.65 7.22
N ASP A 507 7.15 26.17 6.00
CA ASP A 507 6.03 27.09 5.74
C ASP A 507 4.66 26.38 5.77
N VAL A 508 4.63 25.05 5.71
CA VAL A 508 3.39 24.26 5.80
C VAL A 508 3.17 23.86 7.25
N PRO A 509 2.09 24.30 7.91
CA PRO A 509 1.87 24.03 9.33
C PRO A 509 1.58 22.57 9.64
N LEU A 510 1.00 21.80 8.69
CA LEU A 510 0.60 20.40 8.87
C LEU A 510 1.78 19.51 9.32
N GLN A 511 1.64 18.90 10.49
CA GLN A 511 2.63 18.01 11.11
C GLN A 511 2.01 16.69 11.59
N PHE A 512 0.69 16.68 11.85
CA PHE A 512 -0.02 15.51 12.35
C PHE A 512 -1.14 15.13 11.37
N ILE A 513 -1.12 13.89 10.90
CA ILE A 513 -2.03 13.40 9.87
C ILE A 513 -2.85 12.25 10.45
N PHE A 514 -4.18 12.38 10.40
CA PHE A 514 -5.10 11.30 10.77
C PHE A 514 -5.60 10.61 9.51
N SER A 515 -5.51 9.27 9.45
CA SER A 515 -5.93 8.49 8.30
C SER A 515 -6.67 7.23 8.73
N HIS A 516 -7.74 6.86 8.01
CA HIS A 516 -8.45 5.61 8.25
C HIS A 516 -7.83 4.45 7.46
N SER A 517 -7.93 4.46 6.14
CA SER A 517 -7.41 3.39 5.29
C SER A 517 -6.51 3.87 4.14
N ALA A 518 -6.56 5.17 3.86
CA ALA A 518 -6.01 5.71 2.61
C ALA A 518 -4.49 5.75 2.53
N LEU A 519 -3.77 5.69 3.67
CA LEU A 519 -2.30 5.73 3.75
C LEU A 519 -1.69 4.41 4.24
N ARG A 520 -2.47 3.32 4.32
CA ARG A 520 -1.96 2.03 4.83
C ARG A 520 -0.87 1.43 3.96
N GLU A 521 -0.94 1.65 2.65
CA GLU A 521 0.02 1.09 1.70
C GLU A 521 0.54 2.14 0.73
N GLY A 522 1.85 2.11 0.47
CA GLY A 522 2.50 2.87 -0.60
C GLY A 522 2.70 4.36 -0.35
N TRP A 523 2.40 4.87 0.85
CA TRP A 523 2.79 6.22 1.21
C TRP A 523 4.07 6.19 2.02
N ASP A 524 5.16 6.59 1.39
CA ASP A 524 6.47 6.74 2.00
C ASP A 524 6.80 8.22 2.17
N ASN A 525 7.05 8.64 3.38
CA ASN A 525 7.59 9.95 3.67
C ASN A 525 8.71 9.80 4.72
N PRO A 526 9.95 10.18 4.40
CA PRO A 526 11.09 9.96 5.28
C PRO A 526 10.99 10.73 6.61
N ASN A 527 10.13 11.73 6.68
CA ASN A 527 9.96 12.56 7.87
C ASN A 527 8.83 12.10 8.79
N VAL A 528 8.18 10.98 8.51
CA VAL A 528 7.31 10.31 9.48
C VAL A 528 8.17 9.62 10.52
N PHE A 529 8.10 10.08 11.75
CA PHE A 529 8.85 9.56 12.88
C PHE A 529 7.99 8.85 13.92
N GLN A 530 6.69 9.14 13.97
CA GLN A 530 5.74 8.50 14.86
C GLN A 530 4.56 7.94 14.06
N ILE A 531 4.14 6.73 14.42
CA ILE A 531 2.91 6.09 13.91
C ILE A 531 2.15 5.59 15.14
N CYS A 532 0.85 5.94 15.19
CA CYS A 532 -0.07 5.52 16.24
C CYS A 532 -1.26 4.78 15.63
#